data_0b876cfe7d63443858f00675ebb0070a
#
_entry.id   0b876cfe7d63443858f00675ebb0070a
#
_cell.length_a   1.000
_cell.length_b   1.000
_cell.length_c   1.000
_cell.angle_alpha   90.00
_cell.angle_beta   90.00
_cell.angle_gamma   90.00
#
_symmetry.space_group_name_H-M   'P 1'
#
loop_
_entity.id
_entity.type
_entity.pdbx_description
1 polymer ?
#
loop_
_entity_poly.entity_id
_entity_poly.type
_entity_poly.pdbx_seq_one_letter_code
_entity_poly.pdbx_strand_id
1 'polypeptide(L)'
;MRTAITQLVVVLSLMLASCAGYAPHDQLIGQDRVTLVAAMGQPERETTTGNFKKLHFVRSPSGWDTYFVYLDENDRVLRWEQVLTEDSFNSIQPGMTKDQVVQILGATKITNGLARNRGSVWHYRYENPQCESFLIEFTPEDTIRSTEYRIRSGRRCKYVGIG
;
A
#
# COMPACT_ATOMS: atom_id res chain seq x y z
N MET A 1 28.92 22.25 -33.43
CA MET A 1 27.81 22.82 -32.62
C MET A 1 26.49 22.08 -32.77
N ARG A 2 26.04 21.68 -33.94
CA ARG A 2 24.78 20.94 -34.17
C ARG A 2 24.69 19.57 -33.42
N THR A 3 25.77 18.80 -33.44
CA THR A 3 25.84 17.47 -32.79
C THR A 3 25.78 17.55 -31.28
N ALA A 4 26.37 18.54 -30.65
CA ALA A 4 26.33 18.72 -29.18
C ALA A 4 24.92 19.11 -28.68
N ILE A 5 24.19 19.92 -29.46
CA ILE A 5 22.81 20.32 -29.11
C ILE A 5 21.87 19.13 -29.23
N THR A 6 22.03 18.27 -30.22
CA THR A 6 21.22 17.06 -30.44
C THR A 6 21.43 16.06 -29.29
N GLN A 7 22.65 15.87 -28.82
CA GLN A 7 22.94 14.99 -27.69
C GLN A 7 22.38 15.56 -26.37
N LEU A 8 22.44 16.86 -26.19
CA LEU A 8 21.87 17.51 -24.99
C LEU A 8 20.35 17.36 -24.91
N VAL A 9 19.65 17.49 -26.04
CA VAL A 9 18.19 17.31 -26.13
C VAL A 9 17.78 15.87 -25.84
N VAL A 10 18.52 14.88 -26.34
CA VAL A 10 18.26 13.45 -26.08
C VAL A 10 18.46 13.10 -24.61
N VAL A 11 19.49 13.61 -23.95
CA VAL A 11 19.73 13.38 -22.51
C VAL A 11 18.66 14.06 -21.65
N LEU A 12 18.22 15.26 -22.02
CA LEU A 12 17.19 15.99 -21.30
C LEU A 12 15.80 15.33 -21.41
N SER A 13 15.49 14.71 -22.56
CA SER A 13 14.22 13.99 -22.73
C SER A 13 14.14 12.68 -21.95
N LEU A 14 15.27 12.04 -21.62
CA LEU A 14 15.31 10.84 -20.79
C LEU A 14 15.09 11.14 -19.29
N MET A 15 15.28 12.38 -18.86
CA MET A 15 15.08 12.79 -17.46
C MET A 15 13.61 13.09 -17.11
N LEU A 16 12.72 13.20 -18.10
CA LEU A 16 11.30 13.54 -17.88
C LEU A 16 10.39 12.32 -17.61
N ALA A 17 10.91 11.09 -17.68
CA ALA A 17 10.14 9.86 -17.53
C ALA A 17 9.95 9.41 -16.06
N SER A 18 10.32 10.20 -15.03
CA SER A 18 10.47 9.75 -13.65
C SER A 18 9.37 10.21 -12.69
N CYS A 19 8.22 10.66 -13.17
CA CYS A 19 7.06 10.90 -12.30
C CYS A 19 5.98 9.84 -12.52
N ALA A 20 6.32 8.55 -12.38
CA ALA A 20 5.32 7.50 -12.23
C ALA A 20 4.66 7.69 -10.85
N GLY A 21 3.39 8.06 -10.84
CA GLY A 21 2.61 8.18 -9.62
C GLY A 21 2.57 6.82 -8.89
N TYR A 22 2.52 6.86 -7.58
CA TYR A 22 2.54 5.65 -6.73
C TYR A 22 1.27 4.80 -6.86
N ALA A 23 0.19 5.35 -7.36
CA ALA A 23 -1.09 4.67 -7.54
C ALA A 23 -1.12 3.93 -8.89
N PRO A 24 -1.68 2.72 -8.95
CA PRO A 24 -2.01 2.09 -10.22
C PRO A 24 -3.07 2.95 -10.93
N HIS A 25 -3.12 2.83 -12.24
CA HIS A 25 -4.12 3.52 -13.07
C HIS A 25 -4.75 2.52 -14.04
N ASP A 26 -5.94 2.83 -14.54
CA ASP A 26 -6.75 1.90 -15.32
C ASP A 26 -6.08 1.44 -16.62
N GLN A 27 -5.11 2.20 -17.15
CA GLN A 27 -4.32 1.79 -18.32
C GLN A 27 -3.45 0.54 -18.05
N LEU A 28 -3.23 0.17 -16.78
CA LEU A 28 -2.55 -1.08 -16.42
C LEU A 28 -3.45 -2.31 -16.57
N ILE A 29 -4.77 -2.15 -16.64
CA ILE A 29 -5.70 -3.27 -16.83
C ILE A 29 -5.43 -3.91 -18.20
N GLY A 30 -5.28 -5.23 -18.21
CA GLY A 30 -4.90 -6.02 -19.39
C GLY A 30 -3.41 -6.03 -19.72
N GLN A 31 -2.59 -5.19 -19.08
CA GLN A 31 -1.14 -5.21 -19.25
C GLN A 31 -0.53 -6.43 -18.56
N ASP A 32 0.67 -6.80 -19.01
CA ASP A 32 1.41 -7.89 -18.42
C ASP A 32 2.12 -7.49 -17.11
N ARG A 33 2.58 -8.49 -16.38
CA ARG A 33 3.32 -8.33 -15.13
C ARG A 33 4.58 -7.47 -15.26
N VAL A 34 5.28 -7.55 -16.40
CA VAL A 34 6.53 -6.79 -16.63
C VAL A 34 6.21 -5.29 -16.68
N THR A 35 5.19 -4.92 -17.41
CA THR A 35 4.69 -3.55 -17.51
C THR A 35 4.20 -3.04 -16.15
N LEU A 36 3.44 -3.86 -15.39
CA LEU A 36 3.00 -3.53 -14.05
C LEU A 36 4.18 -3.26 -13.11
N VAL A 37 5.18 -4.16 -13.10
CA VAL A 37 6.38 -4.00 -12.24
C VAL A 37 7.22 -2.80 -12.66
N ALA A 38 7.32 -2.51 -13.96
CA ALA A 38 7.99 -1.31 -14.45
C ALA A 38 7.30 -0.02 -13.95
N ALA A 39 5.96 -0.01 -13.90
CA ALA A 39 5.18 1.14 -13.45
C ALA A 39 5.15 1.28 -11.92
N MET A 40 4.97 0.17 -11.20
CA MET A 40 4.73 0.17 -9.76
C MET A 40 5.92 -0.30 -8.92
N GLY A 41 6.98 -0.84 -9.52
CA GLY A 41 8.08 -1.52 -8.81
C GLY A 41 7.68 -2.94 -8.37
N GLN A 42 8.55 -3.58 -7.58
CA GLN A 42 8.31 -4.95 -7.10
C GLN A 42 7.18 -4.97 -6.06
N PRO A 43 6.28 -5.98 -6.09
CA PRO A 43 5.34 -6.21 -5.02
C PRO A 43 6.07 -6.69 -3.76
N GLU A 44 5.56 -6.34 -2.59
CA GLU A 44 6.13 -6.82 -1.31
C GLU A 44 5.71 -8.26 -0.99
N ARG A 45 4.56 -8.68 -1.48
CA ARG A 45 4.04 -10.04 -1.28
C ARG A 45 3.21 -10.46 -2.49
N GLU A 46 3.24 -11.74 -2.77
CA GLU A 46 2.37 -12.40 -3.73
C GLU A 46 1.65 -13.55 -3.06
N THR A 47 0.37 -13.68 -3.34
CA THR A 47 -0.44 -14.83 -2.90
C THR A 47 -1.25 -15.34 -4.08
N THR A 48 -1.47 -16.65 -4.13
CA THR A 48 -2.26 -17.29 -5.18
C THR A 48 -3.54 -17.85 -4.56
N THR A 49 -4.67 -17.58 -5.18
CA THR A 49 -5.97 -18.12 -4.78
C THR A 49 -6.68 -18.61 -6.03
N GLY A 50 -6.76 -19.95 -6.19
CA GLY A 50 -7.23 -20.54 -7.43
C GLY A 50 -6.36 -20.14 -8.63
N ASN A 51 -6.98 -19.61 -9.69
CA ASN A 51 -6.30 -19.16 -10.90
C ASN A 51 -5.83 -17.69 -10.85
N PHE A 52 -5.98 -17.02 -9.71
CA PHE A 52 -5.64 -15.62 -9.58
C PHE A 52 -4.41 -15.43 -8.70
N LYS A 53 -3.53 -14.53 -9.12
CA LYS A 53 -2.42 -14.05 -8.29
C LYS A 53 -2.80 -12.68 -7.75
N LYS A 54 -2.60 -12.48 -6.45
CA LYS A 54 -2.78 -11.19 -5.77
C LYS A 54 -1.42 -10.66 -5.37
N LEU A 55 -1.06 -9.51 -5.92
CA LEU A 55 0.18 -8.80 -5.64
C LEU A 55 -0.10 -7.66 -4.67
N HIS A 56 0.69 -7.57 -3.61
CA HIS A 56 0.57 -6.54 -2.57
C HIS A 56 1.62 -5.46 -2.80
N PHE A 57 1.18 -4.23 -2.98
CA PHE A 57 2.03 -3.05 -3.14
C PHE A 57 1.80 -2.10 -1.98
N VAL A 58 2.69 -2.15 -0.98
CA VAL A 58 2.66 -1.21 0.17
C VAL A 58 3.52 -0.02 -0.17
N ARG A 59 2.92 1.16 -0.31
CA ARG A 59 3.56 2.36 -0.82
C ARG A 59 3.92 3.35 0.26
N SER A 60 5.06 4.03 0.04
CA SER A 60 5.71 4.99 0.92
C SER A 60 6.35 4.37 2.18
N PRO A 61 7.36 5.04 2.79
CA PRO A 61 7.92 4.60 4.07
C PRO A 61 6.91 4.50 5.20
N SER A 62 5.74 5.10 4.98
CA SER A 62 4.70 5.25 5.98
C SER A 62 3.45 4.44 5.69
N GLY A 63 3.40 3.67 4.57
CA GLY A 63 2.24 2.85 4.22
C GLY A 63 0.92 3.62 4.12
N TRP A 64 0.94 4.81 3.48
CA TRP A 64 -0.27 5.63 3.29
C TRP A 64 -1.26 4.99 2.33
N ASP A 65 -0.72 4.27 1.35
CA ASP A 65 -1.50 3.62 0.31
C ASP A 65 -1.02 2.17 0.20
N THR A 66 -1.95 1.24 0.22
CA THR A 66 -1.70 -0.16 -0.07
C THR A 66 -2.64 -0.58 -1.18
N TYR A 67 -2.05 -1.07 -2.26
CA TYR A 67 -2.80 -1.54 -3.43
C TYR A 67 -2.66 -3.05 -3.56
N PHE A 68 -3.78 -3.71 -3.81
CA PHE A 68 -3.78 -5.08 -4.30
C PHE A 68 -4.05 -5.05 -5.79
N VAL A 69 -3.19 -5.73 -6.55
CA VAL A 69 -3.35 -5.93 -7.98
C VAL A 69 -3.58 -7.41 -8.23
N TYR A 70 -4.61 -7.73 -8.96
CA TYR A 70 -5.00 -9.09 -9.28
C TYR A 70 -4.60 -9.42 -10.72
N LEU A 71 -3.89 -10.52 -10.89
CA LEU A 71 -3.50 -11.04 -12.19
C LEU A 71 -4.27 -12.32 -12.50
N ASP A 72 -4.52 -12.55 -13.79
CA ASP A 72 -5.04 -13.80 -14.29
C ASP A 72 -3.94 -14.88 -14.39
N GLU A 73 -4.31 -16.05 -14.89
CA GLU A 73 -3.41 -17.18 -15.12
C GLU A 73 -2.30 -16.89 -16.16
N ASN A 74 -2.48 -15.89 -17.02
CA ASN A 74 -1.53 -15.44 -18.03
C ASN A 74 -0.68 -14.25 -17.55
N ASP A 75 -0.68 -13.95 -16.23
CA ASP A 75 0.02 -12.82 -15.64
C ASP A 75 -0.44 -11.44 -16.18
N ARG A 76 -1.71 -11.29 -16.57
CA ARG A 76 -2.30 -10.02 -16.98
C ARG A 76 -3.12 -9.40 -15.87
N VAL A 77 -3.01 -8.08 -15.74
CA VAL A 77 -3.75 -7.30 -14.74
C VAL A 77 -5.25 -7.36 -15.03
N LEU A 78 -6.02 -7.92 -14.10
CA LEU A 78 -7.48 -7.96 -14.15
C LEU A 78 -8.10 -6.71 -13.52
N ARG A 79 -7.63 -6.36 -12.35
CA ARG A 79 -8.12 -5.22 -11.56
C ARG A 79 -7.11 -4.84 -10.48
N TRP A 80 -7.33 -3.70 -9.89
CA TRP A 80 -6.59 -3.25 -8.70
C TRP A 80 -7.56 -2.57 -7.72
N GLU A 81 -7.15 -2.49 -6.47
CA GLU A 81 -7.90 -1.78 -5.43
C GLU A 81 -6.96 -1.18 -4.38
N GLN A 82 -7.33 -0.04 -3.83
CA GLN A 82 -6.72 0.52 -2.63
C GLN A 82 -7.44 -0.08 -1.42
N VAL A 83 -6.68 -0.70 -0.52
CA VAL A 83 -7.27 -1.52 0.56
C VAL A 83 -7.33 -0.84 1.92
N LEU A 84 -6.68 0.33 2.11
CA LEU A 84 -6.77 1.06 3.36
C LEU A 84 -8.03 1.95 3.33
N THR A 85 -9.19 1.32 3.40
CA THR A 85 -10.51 1.93 3.38
C THR A 85 -11.25 1.64 4.67
N GLU A 86 -12.26 2.43 4.97
CA GLU A 86 -13.11 2.23 6.14
C GLU A 86 -13.80 0.85 6.13
N ASP A 87 -14.29 0.43 4.97
CA ASP A 87 -14.90 -0.90 4.80
C ASP A 87 -13.92 -2.02 5.13
N SER A 88 -12.68 -1.92 4.64
CA SER A 88 -11.63 -2.90 4.94
C SER A 88 -11.29 -2.90 6.44
N PHE A 89 -11.18 -1.73 7.07
CA PHE A 89 -10.91 -1.64 8.51
C PHE A 89 -12.06 -2.21 9.33
N ASN A 90 -13.31 -1.94 8.95
CA ASN A 90 -14.49 -2.46 9.64
C ASN A 90 -14.64 -3.98 9.51
N SER A 91 -14.00 -4.60 8.51
CA SER A 91 -13.96 -6.06 8.37
C SER A 91 -12.98 -6.75 9.33
N ILE A 92 -12.09 -5.99 9.98
CA ILE A 92 -11.11 -6.51 10.93
C ILE A 92 -11.78 -6.78 12.27
N GLN A 93 -11.70 -8.04 12.73
CA GLN A 93 -12.39 -8.49 13.94
C GLN A 93 -11.42 -9.05 15.00
N PRO A 94 -11.72 -8.92 16.29
CA PRO A 94 -10.98 -9.60 17.35
C PRO A 94 -10.85 -11.10 17.09
N GLY A 95 -9.69 -11.67 17.43
CA GLY A 95 -9.37 -13.07 17.21
C GLY A 95 -8.74 -13.38 15.82
N MET A 96 -8.81 -12.49 14.84
CA MET A 96 -8.08 -12.66 13.58
C MET A 96 -6.58 -12.68 13.82
N THR A 97 -5.86 -13.47 13.03
CA THR A 97 -4.40 -13.54 13.05
C THR A 97 -3.74 -12.41 12.26
N LYS A 98 -2.46 -12.14 12.51
CA LYS A 98 -1.66 -11.20 11.70
C LYS A 98 -1.71 -11.52 10.21
N ASP A 99 -1.64 -12.80 9.84
CA ASP A 99 -1.71 -13.20 8.43
C ASP A 99 -3.07 -12.87 7.80
N GLN A 100 -4.18 -13.06 8.53
CA GLN A 100 -5.49 -12.66 8.06
C GLN A 100 -5.59 -11.15 7.84
N VAL A 101 -5.03 -10.36 8.77
CA VAL A 101 -4.95 -8.89 8.60
C VAL A 101 -4.14 -8.53 7.36
N VAL A 102 -2.99 -9.16 7.12
CA VAL A 102 -2.16 -8.90 5.93
C VAL A 102 -2.90 -9.28 4.65
N GLN A 103 -3.77 -10.27 4.66
CA GLN A 103 -4.59 -10.62 3.49
C GLN A 103 -5.64 -9.55 3.16
N ILE A 104 -6.07 -8.76 4.14
CA ILE A 104 -7.10 -7.73 4.00
C ILE A 104 -6.47 -6.35 3.78
N LEU A 105 -5.48 -5.97 4.57
CA LEU A 105 -4.91 -4.61 4.60
C LEU A 105 -3.50 -4.51 3.99
N GLY A 106 -2.87 -5.64 3.68
CA GLY A 106 -1.43 -5.67 3.38
C GLY A 106 -0.57 -5.55 4.65
N ALA A 107 0.74 -5.61 4.48
CA ALA A 107 1.68 -5.42 5.58
C ALA A 107 1.77 -3.95 5.98
N THR A 108 1.99 -3.68 7.27
CA THR A 108 2.36 -2.33 7.73
C THR A 108 3.83 -2.30 8.16
N LYS A 109 4.48 -1.16 7.97
CA LYS A 109 5.86 -0.89 8.43
C LYS A 109 5.88 -0.18 9.80
N ILE A 110 4.72 0.19 10.32
CA ILE A 110 4.62 0.91 11.59
C ILE A 110 4.10 -0.06 12.65
N THR A 111 5.04 -0.67 13.37
CA THR A 111 4.73 -1.65 14.42
C THR A 111 5.46 -1.26 15.71
N ASN A 112 4.79 -1.43 16.84
CA ASN A 112 5.37 -1.18 18.16
C ASN A 112 5.10 -2.38 19.06
N GLY A 113 6.14 -2.89 19.73
CA GLY A 113 5.98 -3.89 20.78
C GLY A 113 5.37 -3.28 22.04
N LEU A 114 4.54 -4.04 22.72
CA LEU A 114 4.02 -3.66 24.04
C LEU A 114 4.98 -4.11 25.15
N ALA A 115 5.11 -3.26 26.19
CA ALA A 115 5.98 -3.55 27.33
C ALA A 115 5.60 -4.89 27.98
N ARG A 116 6.61 -5.59 28.56
CA ARG A 116 6.46 -6.88 29.26
C ARG A 116 5.91 -8.00 28.35
N ASN A 117 6.28 -7.98 27.07
CA ASN A 117 5.88 -8.99 26.08
C ASN A 117 4.34 -9.20 26.00
N ARG A 118 3.57 -8.13 26.12
CA ARG A 118 2.10 -8.19 26.07
C ARG A 118 1.52 -8.17 24.66
N GLY A 119 2.37 -8.29 23.62
CA GLY A 119 1.97 -8.28 22.23
C GLY A 119 2.52 -7.09 21.45
N SER A 120 1.83 -6.68 20.42
CA SER A 120 2.26 -5.58 19.53
C SER A 120 1.08 -4.75 19.05
N VAL A 121 1.38 -3.53 18.61
CA VAL A 121 0.39 -2.65 17.97
C VAL A 121 0.86 -2.38 16.54
N TRP A 122 -0.02 -2.61 15.59
CA TRP A 122 0.17 -2.27 14.20
C TRP A 122 -0.62 -1.02 13.87
N HIS A 123 0.01 -0.08 13.13
CA HIS A 123 -0.59 1.16 12.71
C HIS A 123 -0.78 1.16 11.20
N TYR A 124 -2.01 1.36 10.76
CA TYR A 124 -2.36 1.64 9.39
C TYR A 124 -2.76 3.10 9.26
N ARG A 125 -2.16 3.79 8.31
CA ARG A 125 -2.56 5.17 8.04
C ARG A 125 -3.84 5.17 7.23
N TYR A 126 -4.71 6.10 7.58
CA TYR A 126 -5.96 6.32 6.89
C TYR A 126 -6.04 7.77 6.42
N GLU A 127 -6.17 7.95 5.09
CA GLU A 127 -6.34 9.28 4.52
C GLU A 127 -7.81 9.70 4.59
N ASN A 128 -8.18 10.34 5.68
CA ASN A 128 -9.48 10.95 5.86
C ASN A 128 -9.33 12.38 6.38
N PRO A 129 -10.41 13.21 6.33
CA PRO A 129 -10.37 14.59 6.80
C PRO A 129 -9.98 14.75 8.28
N GLN A 130 -10.21 13.73 9.09
CA GLN A 130 -9.92 13.69 10.53
C GLN A 130 -8.46 13.34 10.83
N CYS A 131 -7.67 12.95 9.82
CA CYS A 131 -6.29 12.53 10.02
C CYS A 131 -6.12 11.33 10.94
N GLU A 132 -6.89 10.32 10.75
CA GLU A 132 -6.87 9.15 11.60
C GLU A 132 -5.80 8.13 11.20
N SER A 133 -5.50 7.26 12.11
CA SER A 133 -4.82 5.99 11.90
C SER A 133 -5.71 4.90 12.46
N PHE A 134 -5.74 3.77 11.77
CA PHE A 134 -6.36 2.56 12.30
C PHE A 134 -5.28 1.75 13.01
N LEU A 135 -5.52 1.41 14.26
CA LEU A 135 -4.61 0.67 15.11
C LEU A 135 -5.19 -0.70 15.41
N ILE A 136 -4.32 -1.70 15.36
CA ILE A 136 -4.66 -3.09 15.72
C ILE A 136 -3.72 -3.53 16.82
N GLU A 137 -4.26 -3.85 17.98
CA GLU A 137 -3.52 -4.44 19.08
C GLU A 137 -3.57 -5.97 18.99
N PHE A 138 -2.40 -6.60 19.00
CA PHE A 138 -2.25 -8.06 18.99
C PHE A 138 -1.83 -8.57 20.36
N THR A 139 -2.31 -9.75 20.70
CA THR A 139 -1.83 -10.54 21.82
C THR A 139 -0.43 -11.09 21.56
N PRO A 140 0.27 -11.66 22.57
CA PRO A 140 1.54 -12.38 22.35
C PRO A 140 1.43 -13.56 21.38
N GLU A 141 0.23 -14.11 21.21
CA GLU A 141 -0.07 -15.25 20.32
C GLU A 141 -0.44 -14.78 18.89
N ASP A 142 -0.19 -13.49 18.57
CA ASP A 142 -0.41 -12.89 17.26
C ASP A 142 -1.87 -12.90 16.79
N THR A 143 -2.82 -12.87 17.72
CA THR A 143 -4.25 -12.68 17.43
C THR A 143 -4.71 -11.28 17.85
N ILE A 144 -5.70 -10.72 17.16
CA ILE A 144 -6.23 -9.39 17.46
C ILE A 144 -6.93 -9.40 18.82
N ARG A 145 -6.50 -8.46 19.70
CA ARG A 145 -7.17 -8.15 20.96
C ARG A 145 -8.23 -7.07 20.77
N SER A 146 -7.85 -5.98 20.10
CA SER A 146 -8.74 -4.83 19.85
C SER A 146 -8.30 -4.01 18.66
N THR A 147 -9.20 -3.20 18.15
CA THR A 147 -8.94 -2.20 17.10
C THR A 147 -9.46 -0.85 17.57
N GLU A 148 -8.81 0.22 17.11
CA GLU A 148 -9.27 1.59 17.37
C GLU A 148 -8.87 2.54 16.24
N TYR A 149 -9.68 3.60 16.05
CA TYR A 149 -9.27 4.78 15.28
C TYR A 149 -8.63 5.80 16.21
N ARG A 150 -7.51 6.37 15.80
CA ARG A 150 -6.81 7.39 16.59
C ARG A 150 -6.43 8.57 15.72
N ILE A 151 -6.85 9.77 16.16
CA ILE A 151 -6.44 11.02 15.53
C ILE A 151 -4.93 11.19 15.70
N ARG A 152 -4.23 11.45 14.60
CA ARG A 152 -2.79 11.73 14.62
C ARG A 152 -2.55 13.16 15.05
N SER A 153 -1.87 13.34 16.16
CA SER A 153 -1.33 14.65 16.54
C SER A 153 -0.06 14.93 15.74
N GLY A 154 -0.06 15.99 14.89
CA GLY A 154 1.15 16.43 14.18
C GLY A 154 0.97 16.74 12.69
N ARG A 155 1.88 17.57 12.17
CA ARG A 155 1.84 18.38 10.95
C ARG A 155 1.81 17.65 9.59
N ARG A 156 1.49 16.38 9.48
CA ARG A 156 1.51 15.66 8.20
C ARG A 156 0.21 14.90 7.94
N CYS A 157 -0.85 15.68 7.88
CA CYS A 157 -2.11 15.24 7.35
C CYS A 157 -2.30 15.90 5.99
N LYS A 158 -2.66 15.15 4.96
CA LYS A 158 -2.80 15.64 3.59
C LYS A 158 -3.93 16.69 3.46
N TYR A 159 -4.85 16.70 4.44
CA TYR A 159 -6.04 17.54 4.46
C TYR A 159 -5.96 18.78 5.37
N VAL A 160 -4.79 19.10 5.94
CA VAL A 160 -4.63 20.35 6.69
C VAL A 160 -4.35 21.49 5.70
N GLY A 161 -5.38 22.15 5.28
CA GLY A 161 -5.26 23.37 4.50
C GLY A 161 -6.31 23.59 3.44
N ILE A 162 -7.59 23.55 3.79
CA ILE A 162 -8.61 24.32 3.10
C ILE A 162 -9.45 24.95 4.22
N GLY A 163 -9.02 26.10 4.66
CA GLY A 163 -9.75 27.08 5.44
C GLY A 163 -9.51 28.42 4.79
#